data_82a94fe60c22ed66a5a4255ccef34de1
#
_entry.id   82a94fe60c22ed66a5a4255ccef34de1
#
_cell.length_a   1.000
_cell.length_b   1.000
_cell.length_c   1.000
_cell.angle_alpha   90.00
_cell.angle_beta   90.00
_cell.angle_gamma   90.00
#
_symmetry.space_group_name_H-M   'P 1'
#
loop_
_entity.id
_entity.type
_entity.pdbx_description
1 polymer ?
#
loop_
_entity_poly.entity_id
_entity_poly.type
_entity_poly.pdbx_seq_one_letter_code
_entity_poly.pdbx_strand_id
1 'polypeptide(L)'
;MLTISNKGWLFTSILSALMACTSLSTDIYLPAMPEMGRDLNGDAELTLTGFLIGFALAQLFWGAVSDKIGRKKPLIMGVVLFIVGSVGCALSSSMMELLAWRVFQAFGACVGPMLSRAMIRDLYGRTEAAKMLSTLAIVMAIAPIAGPMLAGHLLVWYTWHAIFWLLVAIGILMLIAVLVIPETHPLEKRSKKSIGHTYNNYWILLRNKGFMKYTLCVSSFYIAIYAFLTGSPYV
;
A
#
# COMPACT_ATOMS: atom_id res chain seq x y z
N MET A 1 18.00 20.56 7.68
CA MET A 1 16.97 19.57 7.37
C MET A 1 15.75 19.89 8.26
N LEU A 2 14.63 20.26 7.66
CA LEU A 2 13.38 20.49 8.39
C LEU A 2 12.86 19.13 8.88
N THR A 3 13.01 18.85 10.17
CA THR A 3 12.47 17.63 10.80
C THR A 3 11.17 17.98 11.52
N ILE A 4 10.09 17.33 11.12
CA ILE A 4 8.77 17.51 11.74
C ILE A 4 8.76 16.88 13.13
N SER A 5 7.99 17.45 14.07
CA SER A 5 7.76 16.84 15.37
C SER A 5 7.09 15.48 15.22
N ASN A 6 7.62 14.43 15.87
CA ASN A 6 7.12 13.04 15.82
C ASN A 6 5.66 12.87 16.29
N LYS A 7 5.07 13.88 16.93
CA LYS A 7 3.70 13.86 17.48
C LYS A 7 2.82 14.98 16.91
N GLY A 8 3.25 15.64 15.85
CA GLY A 8 2.50 16.73 15.22
C GLY A 8 1.39 16.23 14.29
N TRP A 9 0.37 17.08 14.07
CA TRP A 9 -0.72 16.82 13.13
C TRP A 9 -0.20 16.54 11.70
N LEU A 10 0.89 17.18 11.29
CA LEU A 10 1.52 17.00 9.98
C LEU A 10 2.09 15.58 9.81
N PHE A 11 2.70 15.03 10.86
CA PHE A 11 3.18 13.64 10.85
C PHE A 11 2.01 12.64 10.63
N THR A 12 0.93 12.81 11.39
CA THR A 12 -0.27 11.97 11.25
C THR A 12 -0.91 12.11 9.86
N SER A 13 -0.97 13.33 9.31
CA SER A 13 -1.51 13.58 7.98
C SER A 13 -0.69 12.89 6.88
N ILE A 14 0.64 12.91 6.97
CA ILE A 14 1.51 12.21 6.02
C ILE A 14 1.30 10.69 6.10
N LEU A 15 1.21 10.13 7.31
CA LEU A 15 0.94 8.70 7.49
C LEU A 15 -0.43 8.30 6.95
N SER A 16 -1.46 9.15 7.15
CA SER A 16 -2.79 8.96 6.59
C SER A 16 -2.78 8.98 5.06
N ALA A 17 -2.07 9.94 4.48
CA ALA A 17 -1.92 10.06 3.03
C ALA A 17 -1.19 8.86 2.41
N LEU A 18 -0.16 8.33 3.08
CA LEU A 18 0.52 7.09 2.66
C LEU A 18 -0.41 5.88 2.64
N MET A 19 -1.29 5.76 3.64
CA MET A 19 -2.30 4.69 3.66
C MET A 19 -3.33 4.88 2.56
N ALA A 20 -3.84 6.10 2.37
CA ALA A 20 -4.81 6.43 1.33
C ALA A 20 -4.25 6.21 -0.08
N CYS A 21 -2.97 6.55 -0.31
CA CYS A 21 -2.29 6.34 -1.59
C CYS A 21 -2.32 4.86 -2.01
N THR A 22 -2.14 3.94 -1.06
CA THR A 22 -2.20 2.51 -1.34
C THR A 22 -3.61 2.06 -1.74
N SER A 23 -4.64 2.45 -0.97
CA SER A 23 -6.03 2.15 -1.34
C SER A 23 -6.41 2.80 -2.67
N LEU A 24 -5.99 4.05 -2.89
CA LEU A 24 -6.20 4.72 -4.16
C LEU A 24 -5.57 3.94 -5.32
N SER A 25 -4.37 3.40 -5.16
CA SER A 25 -3.69 2.65 -6.22
C SER A 25 -4.34 1.31 -6.56
N THR A 26 -5.12 0.73 -5.64
CA THR A 26 -5.91 -0.48 -5.89
C THR A 26 -7.24 -0.20 -6.56
N ASP A 27 -7.84 0.95 -6.27
CA ASP A 27 -9.25 1.18 -6.62
C ASP A 27 -9.42 2.16 -7.79
N ILE A 28 -8.42 3.03 -8.02
CA ILE A 28 -8.52 4.10 -9.04
C ILE A 28 -8.63 3.57 -10.47
N TYR A 29 -8.03 2.43 -10.78
CA TYR A 29 -8.03 1.91 -12.15
C TYR A 29 -9.17 0.92 -12.44
N LEU A 30 -10.00 0.58 -11.44
CA LEU A 30 -11.12 -0.34 -11.63
C LEU A 30 -12.05 0.08 -12.79
N PRO A 31 -12.46 1.36 -12.93
CA PRO A 31 -13.29 1.79 -14.06
C PRO A 31 -12.60 1.65 -15.42
N ALA A 32 -11.28 1.63 -15.46
CA ALA A 32 -10.50 1.49 -16.69
C ALA A 32 -10.26 0.03 -17.11
N MET A 33 -10.54 -0.96 -16.25
CA MET A 33 -10.29 -2.38 -16.53
C MET A 33 -10.91 -2.88 -17.84
N PRO A 34 -12.18 -2.54 -18.18
CA PRO A 34 -12.76 -2.97 -19.46
C PRO A 34 -12.06 -2.38 -20.69
N GLU A 35 -11.56 -1.15 -20.61
CA GLU A 35 -10.78 -0.51 -21.68
C GLU A 35 -9.41 -1.17 -21.81
N MET A 36 -8.71 -1.35 -20.69
CA MET A 36 -7.41 -2.04 -20.63
C MET A 36 -7.47 -3.45 -21.19
N GLY A 37 -8.53 -4.21 -20.86
CA GLY A 37 -8.75 -5.56 -21.35
C GLY A 37 -8.91 -5.60 -22.88
N ARG A 38 -9.59 -4.61 -23.46
CA ARG A 38 -9.75 -4.49 -24.93
C ARG A 38 -8.46 -4.07 -25.62
N ASP A 39 -7.78 -3.05 -25.09
CA ASP A 39 -6.56 -2.49 -25.68
C ASP A 39 -5.39 -3.47 -25.65
N LEU A 40 -5.23 -4.21 -24.55
CA LEU A 40 -4.13 -5.14 -24.33
C LEU A 40 -4.48 -6.62 -24.66
N ASN A 41 -5.70 -6.87 -25.14
CA ASN A 41 -6.20 -8.21 -25.49
C ASN A 41 -5.98 -9.26 -24.39
N GLY A 42 -6.42 -8.96 -23.15
CA GLY A 42 -6.22 -9.86 -22.02
C GLY A 42 -7.12 -9.54 -20.82
N ASP A 43 -7.04 -10.41 -19.80
CA ASP A 43 -7.86 -10.29 -18.59
C ASP A 43 -7.27 -9.26 -17.62
N ALA A 44 -7.84 -8.07 -17.59
CA ALA A 44 -7.41 -6.99 -16.70
C ALA A 44 -7.56 -7.34 -15.20
N GLU A 45 -8.47 -8.24 -14.84
CA GLU A 45 -8.66 -8.73 -13.46
C GLU A 45 -7.41 -9.42 -12.91
N LEU A 46 -6.62 -10.08 -13.76
CA LEU A 46 -5.35 -10.70 -13.35
C LEU A 46 -4.35 -9.68 -12.82
N THR A 47 -4.43 -8.42 -13.27
CA THR A 47 -3.55 -7.34 -12.80
C THR A 47 -3.85 -6.97 -11.35
N LEU A 48 -5.12 -6.99 -10.92
CA LEU A 48 -5.49 -6.80 -9.53
C LEU A 48 -5.07 -7.99 -8.66
N THR A 49 -5.33 -9.21 -9.14
CA THR A 49 -4.93 -10.44 -8.44
C THR A 49 -3.42 -10.48 -8.24
N GLY A 50 -2.64 -10.20 -9.29
CA GLY A 50 -1.18 -10.11 -9.22
C GLY A 50 -0.70 -9.04 -8.24
N PHE A 51 -1.33 -7.86 -8.26
CA PHE A 51 -1.04 -6.80 -7.30
C PHE A 51 -1.27 -7.26 -5.86
N LEU A 52 -2.42 -7.88 -5.56
CA LEU A 52 -2.75 -8.32 -4.19
C LEU A 52 -1.81 -9.43 -3.69
N ILE A 53 -1.43 -10.38 -4.55
CA ILE A 53 -0.44 -11.42 -4.22
C ILE A 53 0.93 -10.78 -3.94
N GLY A 54 1.39 -9.91 -4.85
CA GLY A 54 2.65 -9.19 -4.69
C GLY A 54 2.67 -8.35 -3.40
N PHE A 55 1.57 -7.68 -3.11
CA PHE A 55 1.37 -6.89 -1.90
C PHE A 55 1.47 -7.74 -0.62
N ALA A 56 0.82 -8.90 -0.58
CA ALA A 56 0.86 -9.80 0.57
C ALA A 56 2.28 -10.34 0.82
N LEU A 57 2.97 -10.79 -0.23
CA LEU A 57 4.35 -11.27 -0.12
C LEU A 57 5.31 -10.17 0.30
N ALA A 58 5.16 -8.98 -0.27
CA ALA A 58 5.98 -7.82 0.06
C ALA A 58 5.82 -7.36 1.52
N GLN A 59 4.61 -7.44 2.10
CA GLN A 59 4.39 -7.14 3.52
C GLN A 59 5.23 -8.03 4.44
N LEU A 60 5.32 -9.32 4.15
CA LEU A 60 6.14 -10.25 4.93
C LEU A 60 7.63 -9.91 4.84
N PHE A 61 8.09 -9.55 3.64
CA PHE A 61 9.47 -9.15 3.40
C PHE A 61 9.82 -7.83 4.11
N TRP A 62 9.05 -6.76 3.87
CA TRP A 62 9.31 -5.44 4.42
C TRP A 62 9.13 -5.38 5.94
N GLY A 63 8.24 -6.23 6.51
CA GLY A 63 8.10 -6.36 7.95
C GLY A 63 9.43 -6.72 8.60
N ALA A 64 10.05 -7.81 8.16
CA ALA A 64 11.34 -8.29 8.67
C ALA A 64 12.48 -7.29 8.44
N VAL A 65 12.50 -6.64 7.27
CA VAL A 65 13.52 -5.65 6.90
C VAL A 65 13.40 -4.41 7.78
N SER A 66 12.19 -3.87 7.96
CA SER A 66 11.95 -2.63 8.71
C SER A 66 12.28 -2.73 10.20
N ASP A 67 12.12 -3.91 10.80
CA ASP A 67 12.51 -4.15 12.19
C ASP A 67 14.04 -4.15 12.39
N LYS A 68 14.79 -4.38 11.32
CA LYS A 68 16.25 -4.42 11.35
C LYS A 68 16.92 -3.10 11.00
N ILE A 69 16.43 -2.41 9.96
CA ILE A 69 17.10 -1.20 9.44
C ILE A 69 16.42 0.12 9.85
N GLY A 70 15.26 0.03 10.54
CA GLY A 70 14.44 1.18 10.92
C GLY A 70 13.26 1.37 9.98
N ARG A 71 12.40 2.36 10.24
CA ARG A 71 11.15 2.58 9.49
C ARG A 71 11.32 3.48 8.28
N LYS A 72 12.11 4.54 8.39
CA LYS A 72 12.25 5.57 7.36
C LYS A 72 12.89 5.04 6.07
N LYS A 73 13.98 4.26 6.17
CA LYS A 73 14.68 3.74 4.99
C LYS A 73 13.79 2.83 4.13
N PRO A 74 13.14 1.79 4.69
CA PRO A 74 12.20 0.96 3.91
C PRO A 74 11.04 1.77 3.34
N LEU A 75 10.55 2.79 4.05
CA LEU A 75 9.48 3.65 3.56
C LEU A 75 9.89 4.42 2.31
N ILE A 76 11.08 5.03 2.30
CA ILE A 76 11.64 5.71 1.11
C ILE A 76 11.82 4.71 -0.03
N MET A 77 12.44 3.55 0.23
CA MET A 77 12.67 2.53 -0.78
C MET A 77 11.35 2.03 -1.40
N GLY A 78 10.34 1.79 -0.57
CA GLY A 78 9.04 1.35 -1.04
C GLY A 78 8.32 2.40 -1.89
N VAL A 79 8.36 3.68 -1.49
CA VAL A 79 7.75 4.75 -2.29
C VAL A 79 8.47 4.92 -3.63
N VAL A 80 9.80 4.77 -3.68
CA VAL A 80 10.56 4.78 -4.94
C VAL A 80 10.16 3.59 -5.82
N LEU A 81 10.06 2.38 -5.26
CA LEU A 81 9.59 1.20 -6.00
C LEU A 81 8.16 1.40 -6.54
N PHE A 82 7.28 2.02 -5.75
CA PHE A 82 5.92 2.35 -6.18
C PHE A 82 5.92 3.32 -7.38
N ILE A 83 6.75 4.36 -7.36
CA ILE A 83 6.88 5.31 -8.47
C ILE A 83 7.38 4.59 -9.72
N VAL A 84 8.46 3.83 -9.62
CA VAL A 84 9.03 3.08 -10.76
C VAL A 84 8.02 2.09 -11.32
N GLY A 85 7.32 1.34 -10.46
CA GLY A 85 6.26 0.42 -10.88
C GLY A 85 5.10 1.14 -11.56
N SER A 86 4.71 2.33 -11.07
CA SER A 86 3.66 3.15 -11.70
C SER A 86 4.07 3.66 -13.08
N VAL A 87 5.33 4.08 -13.25
CA VAL A 87 5.89 4.44 -14.57
C VAL A 87 5.87 3.23 -15.52
N GLY A 88 6.29 2.06 -15.04
CA GLY A 88 6.25 0.84 -15.82
C GLY A 88 4.83 0.48 -16.26
N CYS A 89 3.84 0.59 -15.36
CA CYS A 89 2.43 0.40 -15.72
C CYS A 89 1.94 1.41 -16.76
N ALA A 90 2.35 2.69 -16.63
CA ALA A 90 1.96 3.74 -17.58
C ALA A 90 2.57 3.56 -18.98
N LEU A 91 3.67 2.85 -19.11
CA LEU A 91 4.38 2.62 -20.37
C LEU A 91 4.14 1.21 -20.95
N SER A 92 3.38 0.37 -20.26
CA SER A 92 3.14 -1.01 -20.68
C SER A 92 2.34 -1.09 -21.98
N SER A 93 2.74 -1.98 -22.86
CA SER A 93 2.15 -2.21 -24.18
C SER A 93 1.51 -3.60 -24.32
N SER A 94 1.59 -4.43 -23.29
CA SER A 94 0.96 -5.75 -23.25
C SER A 94 0.41 -6.06 -21.86
N MET A 95 -0.61 -6.93 -21.78
CA MET A 95 -1.23 -7.32 -20.52
C MET A 95 -0.23 -8.02 -19.58
N MET A 96 0.69 -8.83 -20.11
CA MET A 96 1.70 -9.52 -19.31
C MET A 96 2.73 -8.55 -18.73
N GLU A 97 3.12 -7.55 -19.50
CA GLU A 97 4.00 -6.47 -19.04
C GLU A 97 3.34 -5.65 -17.93
N LEU A 98 2.08 -5.26 -18.15
CA LEU A 98 1.29 -4.55 -17.14
C LEU A 98 1.16 -5.36 -15.85
N LEU A 99 0.86 -6.67 -15.94
CA LEU A 99 0.79 -7.57 -14.79
C LEU A 99 2.12 -7.60 -14.02
N ALA A 100 3.24 -7.72 -14.71
CA ALA A 100 4.57 -7.73 -14.08
C ALA A 100 4.86 -6.42 -13.35
N TRP A 101 4.57 -5.27 -13.98
CA TRP A 101 4.75 -3.96 -13.36
C TRP A 101 3.78 -3.73 -12.20
N ARG A 102 2.56 -4.26 -12.24
CA ARG A 102 1.61 -4.20 -11.12
C ARG A 102 2.10 -4.99 -9.91
N VAL A 103 2.67 -6.19 -10.11
CA VAL A 103 3.32 -6.94 -9.02
C VAL A 103 4.49 -6.15 -8.43
N PHE A 104 5.33 -5.56 -9.28
CA PHE A 104 6.46 -4.73 -8.83
C PHE A 104 5.98 -3.47 -8.08
N GLN A 105 4.97 -2.78 -8.57
CA GLN A 105 4.33 -1.64 -7.91
C GLN A 105 3.79 -2.00 -6.53
N ALA A 106 3.21 -3.19 -6.39
CA ALA A 106 2.67 -3.69 -5.12
C ALA A 106 3.75 -3.85 -4.04
N PHE A 107 4.98 -4.25 -4.43
CA PHE A 107 6.13 -4.30 -3.53
C PHE A 107 6.45 -2.93 -2.93
N GLY A 108 6.23 -1.86 -3.68
CA GLY A 108 6.36 -0.50 -3.19
C GLY A 108 5.17 -0.04 -2.36
N ALA A 109 3.96 -0.28 -2.86
CA ALA A 109 2.72 0.19 -2.25
C ALA A 109 2.49 -0.31 -0.83
N CYS A 110 2.88 -1.55 -0.53
CA CYS A 110 2.61 -2.20 0.75
C CYS A 110 3.30 -1.54 1.96
N VAL A 111 4.39 -0.80 1.74
CA VAL A 111 5.13 -0.17 2.84
C VAL A 111 4.34 0.97 3.49
N GLY A 112 3.50 1.69 2.73
CA GLY A 112 2.66 2.78 3.22
C GLY A 112 1.82 2.37 4.43
N PRO A 113 0.82 1.50 4.27
CA PRO A 113 -0.06 1.09 5.36
C PRO A 113 0.64 0.27 6.44
N MET A 114 1.63 -0.54 6.08
CA MET A 114 2.35 -1.37 7.02
C MET A 114 3.21 -0.52 7.97
N LEU A 115 4.05 0.35 7.42
CA LEU A 115 4.97 1.17 8.22
C LEU A 115 4.26 2.31 8.93
N SER A 116 3.21 2.91 8.37
CA SER A 116 2.40 3.90 9.07
C SER A 116 1.82 3.35 10.37
N ARG A 117 1.27 2.13 10.34
CA ARG A 117 0.77 1.44 11.54
C ARG A 117 1.90 1.11 12.53
N ALA A 118 3.06 0.68 12.03
CA ALA A 118 4.21 0.38 12.87
C ALA A 118 4.74 1.64 13.56
N MET A 119 4.91 2.75 12.82
CA MET A 119 5.39 4.03 13.34
C MET A 119 4.47 4.60 14.41
N ILE A 120 3.15 4.47 14.26
CA ILE A 120 2.19 4.87 15.30
C ILE A 120 2.38 4.03 16.56
N ARG A 121 2.53 2.72 16.43
CA ARG A 121 2.76 1.83 17.58
C ARG A 121 4.11 2.06 18.26
N ASP A 122 5.12 2.50 17.52
CA ASP A 122 6.45 2.80 18.05
C ASP A 122 6.46 4.08 18.90
N LEU A 123 5.56 5.05 18.60
CA LEU A 123 5.53 6.38 19.20
C LEU A 123 4.47 6.60 20.29
N TYR A 124 3.34 5.91 20.17
CA TYR A 124 2.16 6.17 21.00
C TYR A 124 1.83 4.97 21.91
N GLY A 125 1.32 5.26 23.10
CA GLY A 125 0.77 4.26 24.01
C GLY A 125 -0.49 3.61 23.44
N ARG A 126 -0.92 2.46 24.00
CA ARG A 126 -2.01 1.64 23.44
C ARG A 126 -3.29 2.43 23.11
N THR A 127 -3.73 3.29 24.02
CA THR A 127 -4.97 4.06 23.86
C THR A 127 -4.84 5.14 22.79
N GLU A 128 -3.73 5.87 22.77
CA GLU A 128 -3.46 6.90 21.76
C GLU A 128 -3.22 6.28 20.39
N ALA A 129 -2.47 5.18 20.32
CA ALA A 129 -2.26 4.44 19.09
C ALA A 129 -3.58 3.96 18.48
N ALA A 130 -4.53 3.47 19.30
CA ALA A 130 -5.85 3.06 18.82
C ALA A 130 -6.63 4.23 18.21
N LYS A 131 -6.61 5.42 18.85
CA LYS A 131 -7.25 6.64 18.29
C LYS A 131 -6.61 7.05 16.96
N MET A 132 -5.28 7.07 16.88
CA MET A 132 -4.56 7.43 15.65
C MET A 132 -4.84 6.43 14.53
N LEU A 133 -4.82 5.12 14.82
CA LEU A 133 -5.14 4.08 13.85
C LEU A 133 -6.58 4.20 13.33
N SER A 134 -7.54 4.58 14.20
CA SER A 134 -8.93 4.85 13.78
C SER A 134 -9.00 6.05 12.83
N THR A 135 -8.26 7.12 13.08
CA THR A 135 -8.19 8.27 12.18
C THR A 135 -7.62 7.87 10.82
N LEU A 136 -6.56 7.06 10.79
CA LEU A 136 -6.00 6.55 9.54
C LEU A 136 -7.02 5.66 8.79
N ALA A 137 -7.78 4.85 9.52
CA ALA A 137 -8.81 3.99 8.93
C ALA A 137 -9.94 4.80 8.26
N ILE A 138 -10.35 5.94 8.84
CA ILE A 138 -11.34 6.84 8.22
C ILE A 138 -10.81 7.37 6.88
N VAL A 139 -9.58 7.85 6.85
CA VAL A 139 -8.96 8.36 5.61
C VAL A 139 -8.84 7.25 4.56
N MET A 140 -8.48 6.05 4.99
CA MET A 140 -8.39 4.87 4.11
C MET A 140 -9.75 4.47 3.54
N ALA A 141 -10.85 4.65 4.29
CA ALA A 141 -12.20 4.32 3.84
C ALA A 141 -12.75 5.30 2.78
N ILE A 142 -12.21 6.52 2.69
CA ILE A 142 -12.58 7.52 1.67
C ILE A 142 -11.94 7.19 0.31
N ALA A 143 -10.76 6.60 0.31
CA ALA A 143 -9.99 6.34 -0.91
C ALA A 143 -10.73 5.48 -1.95
N PRO A 144 -11.46 4.40 -1.60
CA PRO A 144 -12.24 3.60 -2.54
C PRO A 144 -13.39 4.37 -3.21
N ILE A 145 -13.87 5.43 -2.58
CA ILE A 145 -14.90 6.31 -3.16
C ILE A 145 -14.24 7.34 -4.08
N ALA A 146 -13.17 7.97 -3.62
CA ALA A 146 -12.46 9.01 -4.37
C ALA A 146 -11.75 8.45 -5.62
N GLY A 147 -11.21 7.23 -5.55
CA GLY A 147 -10.46 6.60 -6.63
C GLY A 147 -11.26 6.48 -7.93
N PRO A 148 -12.38 5.76 -7.95
CA PRO A 148 -13.21 5.61 -9.15
C PRO A 148 -13.77 6.94 -9.66
N MET A 149 -14.10 7.89 -8.78
CA MET A 149 -14.55 9.23 -9.20
C MET A 149 -13.46 9.98 -9.95
N LEU A 150 -12.22 9.97 -9.45
CA LEU A 150 -11.09 10.60 -10.14
C LEU A 150 -10.78 9.90 -11.46
N ALA A 151 -10.82 8.58 -11.49
CA ALA A 151 -10.62 7.81 -12.70
C ALA A 151 -11.69 8.09 -13.74
N GLY A 152 -12.97 8.10 -13.36
CA GLY A 152 -14.07 8.42 -14.26
C GLY A 152 -13.90 9.78 -14.95
N HIS A 153 -13.45 10.82 -14.21
CA HIS A 153 -13.14 12.11 -14.78
C HIS A 153 -11.93 12.08 -15.73
N LEU A 154 -10.88 11.35 -15.38
CA LEU A 154 -9.70 11.23 -16.23
C LEU A 154 -10.00 10.49 -17.54
N LEU A 155 -10.79 9.42 -17.49
CA LEU A 155 -11.12 8.60 -18.65
C LEU A 155 -12.04 9.32 -19.67
N VAL A 156 -12.69 10.43 -19.31
CA VAL A 156 -13.42 11.26 -20.25
C VAL A 156 -12.49 11.98 -21.24
N TRP A 157 -11.28 12.35 -20.81
CA TRP A 157 -10.35 13.17 -21.58
C TRP A 157 -9.08 12.45 -21.99
N TYR A 158 -8.72 11.37 -21.28
CA TYR A 158 -7.46 10.66 -21.44
C TYR A 158 -7.68 9.15 -21.43
N THR A 159 -6.70 8.41 -21.93
CA THR A 159 -6.65 6.96 -21.86
C THR A 159 -6.31 6.45 -20.45
N TRP A 160 -6.49 5.17 -20.19
CA TRP A 160 -6.18 4.51 -18.93
C TRP A 160 -4.72 4.74 -18.44
N HIS A 161 -3.76 5.00 -19.34
CA HIS A 161 -2.37 5.33 -19.00
C HIS A 161 -2.27 6.55 -18.08
N ALA A 162 -3.17 7.54 -18.24
CA ALA A 162 -3.18 8.76 -17.42
C ALA A 162 -3.41 8.47 -15.94
N ILE A 163 -4.12 7.39 -15.60
CA ILE A 163 -4.32 6.95 -14.23
C ILE A 163 -2.98 6.59 -13.57
N PHE A 164 -2.13 5.85 -14.26
CA PHE A 164 -0.82 5.49 -13.74
C PHE A 164 0.13 6.70 -13.66
N TRP A 165 0.05 7.65 -14.58
CA TRP A 165 0.78 8.92 -14.47
C TRP A 165 0.32 9.75 -13.28
N LEU A 166 -0.96 9.76 -12.96
CA LEU A 166 -1.48 10.37 -11.73
C LEU A 166 -0.88 9.69 -10.48
N LEU A 167 -0.79 8.36 -10.48
CA LEU A 167 -0.15 7.61 -9.38
C LEU A 167 1.35 7.94 -9.26
N VAL A 168 2.04 8.17 -10.37
CA VAL A 168 3.43 8.67 -10.36
C VAL A 168 3.51 10.03 -9.67
N ALA A 169 2.66 10.98 -10.04
CA ALA A 169 2.63 12.31 -9.44
C ALA A 169 2.35 12.25 -7.93
N ILE A 170 1.37 11.45 -7.51
CA ILE A 170 1.06 11.21 -6.09
C ILE A 170 2.26 10.57 -5.38
N GLY A 171 2.90 9.58 -6.00
CA GLY A 171 4.10 8.92 -5.45
C GLY A 171 5.24 9.89 -5.22
N ILE A 172 5.49 10.81 -6.15
CA ILE A 172 6.52 11.86 -6.00
C ILE A 172 6.19 12.79 -4.83
N LEU A 173 4.94 13.23 -4.70
CA LEU A 173 4.49 14.04 -3.55
C LEU A 173 4.69 13.30 -2.23
N MET A 174 4.35 11.99 -2.19
CA MET A 174 4.58 11.15 -1.01
C MET A 174 6.07 10.98 -0.72
N LEU A 175 6.92 10.86 -1.73
CA LEU A 175 8.38 10.77 -1.54
C LEU A 175 8.92 12.03 -0.86
N ILE A 176 8.50 13.21 -1.33
CA ILE A 176 8.88 14.50 -0.72
C ILE A 176 8.40 14.54 0.75
N ALA A 177 7.15 14.14 1.01
CA ALA A 177 6.60 14.12 2.36
C ALA A 177 7.36 13.14 3.28
N VAL A 178 7.74 11.96 2.78
CA VAL A 178 8.48 10.95 3.56
C VAL A 178 9.90 11.41 3.90
N LEU A 179 10.54 12.20 3.04
CA LEU A 179 11.88 12.74 3.33
C LEU A 179 11.90 13.62 4.59
N VAL A 180 10.80 14.28 4.89
CA VAL A 180 10.65 15.18 6.06
C VAL A 180 10.28 14.41 7.33
N ILE A 181 9.73 13.19 7.24
CA ILE A 181 9.40 12.34 8.40
C ILE A 181 10.67 11.93 9.14
N PRO A 182 10.70 12.04 10.49
CA PRO A 182 11.80 11.53 11.29
C PRO A 182 11.79 10.00 11.40
N GLU A 183 12.94 9.41 11.74
CA GLU A 183 13.02 7.99 12.09
C GLU A 183 12.33 7.74 13.45
N THR A 184 11.43 6.77 13.50
CA THR A 184 10.65 6.44 14.72
C THR A 184 11.18 5.21 15.45
N HIS A 185 12.06 4.44 14.81
CA HIS A 185 12.62 3.22 15.39
C HIS A 185 14.12 3.37 15.63
N PRO A 186 14.54 3.84 16.83
CA PRO A 186 15.93 4.13 17.14
C PRO A 186 16.79 2.87 17.11
N LEU A 187 18.09 3.03 16.88
CA LEU A 187 19.06 1.93 16.73
C LEU A 187 19.01 0.91 17.88
N GLU A 188 18.73 1.38 19.10
CA GLU A 188 18.69 0.55 20.31
C GLU A 188 17.52 -0.46 20.31
N LYS A 189 16.41 -0.11 19.66
CA LYS A 189 15.22 -0.97 19.57
C LYS A 189 15.23 -1.91 18.36
N ARG A 190 16.19 -1.75 17.44
CA ARG A 190 16.27 -2.57 16.24
C ARG A 190 16.62 -4.00 16.55
N SER A 191 15.99 -4.93 15.84
CA SER A 191 16.26 -6.35 15.99
C SER A 191 17.69 -6.69 15.58
N LYS A 192 18.47 -7.24 16.53
CA LYS A 192 19.82 -7.80 16.28
C LYS A 192 19.77 -9.23 15.71
N LYS A 193 18.56 -9.83 15.67
CA LYS A 193 18.37 -11.22 15.22
C LYS A 193 18.42 -11.30 13.70
N SER A 194 18.74 -12.49 13.20
CA SER A 194 18.71 -12.79 11.76
C SER A 194 17.28 -12.66 11.21
N ILE A 195 17.15 -12.27 9.93
CA ILE A 195 15.87 -12.23 9.22
C ILE A 195 15.17 -13.60 9.27
N GLY A 196 15.94 -14.70 9.19
CA GLY A 196 15.40 -16.05 9.33
C GLY A 196 14.67 -16.30 10.66
N HIS A 197 15.11 -15.66 11.76
CA HIS A 197 14.41 -15.77 13.05
C HIS A 197 13.03 -15.08 13.00
N THR A 198 12.88 -14.01 12.22
CA THR A 198 11.59 -13.33 12.05
C THR A 198 10.59 -14.23 11.31
N TYR A 199 11.03 -14.99 10.31
CA TYR A 199 10.18 -15.96 9.63
C TYR A 199 9.73 -17.10 10.55
N ASN A 200 10.58 -17.53 11.47
CA ASN A 200 10.19 -18.51 12.50
C ASN A 200 9.08 -17.95 13.42
N ASN A 201 9.12 -16.66 13.76
CA ASN A 201 8.05 -16.01 14.52
C ASN A 201 6.72 -16.00 13.76
N TYR A 202 6.73 -15.83 12.42
CA TYR A 202 5.52 -15.94 11.61
C TYR A 202 4.90 -17.34 11.70
N TRP A 203 5.75 -18.38 11.68
CA TRP A 203 5.30 -19.76 11.86
C TRP A 203 4.66 -20.03 13.23
N ILE A 204 5.24 -19.45 14.29
CA ILE A 204 4.66 -19.51 15.64
C ILE A 204 3.29 -18.81 15.69
N LEU A 205 3.14 -17.64 15.05
CA LEU A 205 1.88 -16.91 14.98
C LEU A 205 0.80 -17.69 14.22
N LEU A 206 1.13 -18.34 13.12
CA LEU A 206 0.21 -19.17 12.35
C LEU A 206 -0.32 -20.38 13.17
N ARG A 207 0.46 -20.87 14.13
CA ARG A 207 0.02 -21.94 15.05
C ARG A 207 -0.82 -21.44 16.22
N ASN A 208 -0.86 -20.15 16.47
CA ASN A 208 -1.64 -19.56 17.55
C ASN A 208 -3.12 -19.47 17.16
N LYS A 209 -3.96 -20.33 17.78
CA LYS A 209 -5.39 -20.41 17.51
C LYS A 209 -6.14 -19.09 17.74
N GLY A 210 -5.74 -18.30 18.77
CA GLY A 210 -6.33 -16.99 19.06
C GLY A 210 -6.05 -16.00 17.93
N PHE A 211 -4.78 -15.89 17.51
CA PHE A 211 -4.37 -15.04 16.39
C PHE A 211 -5.09 -15.43 15.09
N MET A 212 -5.15 -16.74 14.78
CA MET A 212 -5.78 -17.23 13.55
C MET A 212 -7.28 -16.95 13.50
N LYS A 213 -8.02 -17.03 14.62
CA LYS A 213 -9.45 -16.69 14.65
C LYS A 213 -9.70 -15.24 14.21
N TYR A 214 -8.96 -14.29 14.77
CA TYR A 214 -9.09 -12.87 14.38
C TYR A 214 -8.64 -12.63 12.94
N THR A 215 -7.54 -13.25 12.53
CA THR A 215 -7.03 -13.14 11.16
C THR A 215 -8.04 -13.65 10.14
N LEU A 216 -8.63 -14.84 10.36
CA LEU A 216 -9.65 -15.41 9.48
C LEU A 216 -10.90 -14.54 9.40
N CYS A 217 -11.37 -14.00 10.52
CA CYS A 217 -12.54 -13.10 10.55
C CYS A 217 -12.30 -11.85 9.68
N VAL A 218 -11.15 -11.19 9.85
CA VAL A 218 -10.79 -10.00 9.06
C VAL A 218 -10.58 -10.36 7.59
N SER A 219 -9.92 -11.49 7.31
CA SER A 219 -9.69 -11.96 5.94
C SER A 219 -10.99 -12.24 5.19
N SER A 220 -11.96 -12.91 5.84
CA SER A 220 -13.28 -13.19 5.24
C SER A 220 -14.02 -11.91 4.87
N PHE A 221 -13.94 -10.87 5.71
CA PHE A 221 -14.52 -9.56 5.43
C PHE A 221 -13.88 -8.90 4.20
N TYR A 222 -12.54 -8.90 4.13
CA TYR A 222 -11.84 -8.33 2.97
C TYR A 222 -12.06 -9.14 1.69
N ILE A 223 -12.11 -10.47 1.77
CA ILE A 223 -12.41 -11.32 0.61
C ILE A 223 -13.78 -10.96 0.02
N ALA A 224 -14.81 -10.78 0.86
CA ALA A 224 -16.14 -10.40 0.42
C ALA A 224 -16.15 -9.02 -0.27
N ILE A 225 -15.44 -8.02 0.30
CA ILE A 225 -15.34 -6.69 -0.30
C ILE A 225 -14.64 -6.74 -1.65
N TYR A 226 -13.47 -7.39 -1.74
CA TYR A 226 -12.73 -7.42 -3.00
C TYR A 226 -13.41 -8.25 -4.08
N ALA A 227 -14.12 -9.32 -3.72
CA ALA A 227 -14.96 -10.07 -4.66
C ALA A 227 -16.08 -9.19 -5.27
N PHE A 228 -16.71 -8.35 -4.45
CA PHE A 228 -17.71 -7.40 -4.93
C PHE A 228 -17.09 -6.31 -5.82
N LEU A 229 -15.97 -5.72 -5.39
CA LEU A 229 -15.30 -4.64 -6.12
C LEU A 229 -14.77 -5.09 -7.48
N THR A 230 -14.26 -6.32 -7.58
CA THR A 230 -13.77 -6.87 -8.86
C THR A 230 -14.90 -7.16 -9.84
N GLY A 231 -16.05 -7.62 -9.38
CA GLY A 231 -17.20 -7.91 -10.23
C GLY A 231 -17.97 -6.65 -10.67
N SER A 232 -17.92 -5.56 -9.87
CA SER A 232 -18.71 -4.35 -10.10
C SER A 232 -18.49 -3.65 -11.45
N PRO A 233 -17.26 -3.57 -12.02
CA PRO A 233 -17.04 -2.90 -13.30
C PRO A 233 -17.65 -3.62 -14.52
N TYR A 234 -18.08 -4.87 -14.36
CA TYR A 234 -18.62 -5.72 -15.45
C TYR A 234 -20.15 -5.88 -15.37
N VAL A 235 -20.81 -5.30 -14.38
CA VAL A 235 -22.26 -5.26 -14.20
C VAL A 235 -22.81 -3.91 -14.67
#